data_52efceee6fa12b71554aacf2f1da433f
#
_entry.id   52efceee6fa12b71554aacf2f1da433f
#
_cell.length_a   1.000
_cell.length_b   1.000
_cell.length_c   1.000
_cell.angle_alpha   90.00
_cell.angle_beta   90.00
_cell.angle_gamma   90.00
#
_symmetry.space_group_name_H-M   'P 1'
#
loop_
_entity.id
_entity.type
_entity.pdbx_description
1 polymer ?
#
loop_
_entity_poly.entity_id
_entity_poly.type
_entity_poly.pdbx_seq_one_letter_code
_entity_poly.pdbx_strand_id
1 'polypeptide(L)'
;MQFQLDYAYKIIIPTETLESIDEMRKIFEKYPKERIVISVDVKNDELLAKHLDLNLSEFKEILKELDPNDIILLDISGVGTEKGYNKKLLDEFEDLKEKLIIAGGLNKDSLVELESLGIKKVLIGTSLHSGEVNLLD
;
A
#
# COMPACT_ATOMS: atom_id res chain seq x y z
N MET A 1 8.34 -29.34 11.31
CA MET A 1 9.05 -28.28 10.84
C MET A 1 8.27 -27.35 9.95
N GLN A 2 8.01 -26.21 10.39
CA GLN A 2 7.23 -25.25 9.64
C GLN A 2 7.88 -23.89 9.59
N PHE A 3 9.09 -23.85 9.97
CA PHE A 3 9.78 -22.59 10.09
C PHE A 3 9.86 -21.85 8.76
N GLN A 4 9.86 -22.56 7.65
CA GLN A 4 9.97 -21.92 6.37
C GLN A 4 8.74 -21.11 6.04
N LEU A 5 7.60 -21.46 6.59
CA LEU A 5 6.37 -20.77 6.30
C LEU A 5 6.29 -19.42 6.98
N ASP A 6 7.03 -19.23 8.07
CA ASP A 6 6.91 -18.04 8.89
C ASP A 6 7.39 -16.78 8.19
N TYR A 7 8.32 -16.87 7.26
CA TYR A 7 8.78 -15.69 6.55
C TYR A 7 8.42 -15.74 5.07
N ALA A 8 7.65 -16.73 4.70
CA ALA A 8 7.33 -16.94 3.30
C ALA A 8 6.04 -16.26 2.86
N TYR A 9 5.15 -15.89 3.76
CA TYR A 9 3.89 -15.32 3.32
C TYR A 9 3.44 -14.13 4.15
N LYS A 10 2.67 -13.29 3.47
CA LYS A 10 1.95 -12.19 4.09
C LYS A 10 0.52 -12.22 3.60
N ILE A 11 -0.39 -11.71 4.41
CA ILE A 11 -1.80 -11.60 4.05
C ILE A 11 -2.01 -10.18 3.56
N ILE A 12 -2.40 -10.03 2.30
CA ILE A 12 -2.67 -8.72 1.74
C ILE A 12 -4.18 -8.50 1.71
N ILE A 13 -4.61 -7.40 2.30
CA ILE A 13 -6.03 -7.04 2.35
C ILE A 13 -6.23 -5.83 1.45
N PRO A 14 -6.73 -6.01 0.21
CA PRO A 14 -6.96 -4.88 -0.70
C PRO A 14 -8.33 -4.27 -0.45
N THR A 15 -8.41 -2.94 -0.42
CA THR A 15 -9.69 -2.27 -0.21
C THR A 15 -10.66 -2.54 -1.33
N GLU A 16 -10.15 -2.72 -2.55
CA GLU A 16 -11.01 -2.94 -3.70
C GLU A 16 -11.99 -4.09 -3.51
N THR A 17 -11.54 -5.17 -2.92
CA THR A 17 -12.36 -6.38 -2.78
C THR A 17 -12.73 -6.73 -1.35
N LEU A 18 -12.28 -5.97 -0.38
CA LEU A 18 -12.61 -6.22 1.02
C LEU A 18 -14.12 -6.13 1.24
N GLU A 19 -14.69 -7.17 1.82
CA GLU A 19 -16.13 -7.28 1.99
C GLU A 19 -16.69 -6.37 3.08
N SER A 20 -15.95 -6.19 4.16
CA SER A 20 -16.37 -5.36 5.27
C SER A 20 -15.21 -5.01 6.17
N ILE A 21 -15.39 -3.96 6.95
CA ILE A 21 -14.38 -3.58 7.95
C ILE A 21 -14.30 -4.64 9.04
N ASP A 22 -15.44 -5.26 9.38
CA ASP A 22 -15.44 -6.34 10.36
C ASP A 22 -14.56 -7.50 9.94
N GLU A 23 -14.56 -7.85 8.66
CA GLU A 23 -13.71 -8.90 8.14
C GLU A 23 -12.24 -8.54 8.35
N MET A 24 -11.87 -7.29 8.07
CA MET A 24 -10.52 -6.83 8.30
C MET A 24 -10.13 -6.90 9.77
N ARG A 25 -11.04 -6.48 10.66
CA ARG A 25 -10.78 -6.55 12.10
C ARG A 25 -10.57 -7.98 12.57
N LYS A 26 -11.33 -8.92 12.03
CA LYS A 26 -11.18 -10.33 12.37
C LYS A 26 -9.83 -10.87 11.95
N ILE A 27 -9.33 -10.44 10.80
CA ILE A 27 -8.02 -10.86 10.34
C ILE A 27 -6.94 -10.32 11.29
N PHE A 28 -7.08 -9.08 11.74
CA PHE A 28 -6.14 -8.51 12.70
C PHE A 28 -6.19 -9.21 14.05
N GLU A 29 -7.32 -9.79 14.42
CA GLU A 29 -7.42 -10.56 15.66
C GLU A 29 -6.81 -11.94 15.52
N LYS A 30 -6.90 -12.52 14.33
CA LYS A 30 -6.46 -13.89 14.10
C LYS A 30 -4.98 -14.02 13.78
N TYR A 31 -4.40 -13.06 13.10
CA TYR A 31 -3.02 -13.13 12.64
C TYR A 31 -2.18 -11.99 13.20
N PRO A 32 -0.87 -12.21 13.40
CA PRO A 32 -0.01 -11.13 13.89
C PRO A 32 0.17 -10.05 12.84
N LYS A 33 0.35 -8.82 13.29
CA LYS A 33 0.48 -7.66 12.40
C LYS A 33 1.63 -7.79 11.40
N GLU A 34 2.70 -8.49 11.77
CA GLU A 34 3.84 -8.67 10.88
C GLU A 34 3.48 -9.40 9.62
N ARG A 35 2.36 -10.11 9.61
CA ARG A 35 1.92 -10.88 8.46
C ARG A 35 0.85 -10.18 7.64
N ILE A 36 0.38 -9.04 8.10
CA ILE A 36 -0.75 -8.36 7.46
C ILE A 36 -0.28 -7.10 6.77
N VAL A 37 -0.70 -6.95 5.51
CA VAL A 37 -0.46 -5.73 4.74
C VAL A 37 -1.80 -5.24 4.22
N ILE A 38 -2.13 -3.99 4.49
CA ILE A 38 -3.34 -3.38 3.95
C ILE A 38 -2.95 -2.71 2.64
N SER A 39 -3.67 -3.01 1.56
CA SER A 39 -3.47 -2.33 0.29
C SER A 39 -4.60 -1.30 0.11
N VAL A 40 -4.23 -0.04 0.21
CA VAL A 40 -5.17 1.06 0.00
C VAL A 40 -5.19 1.36 -1.48
N ASP A 41 -6.23 0.92 -2.15
CA ASP A 41 -6.38 1.09 -3.58
C ASP A 41 -7.12 2.40 -3.85
N VAL A 42 -6.55 3.23 -4.71
CA VAL A 42 -7.09 4.56 -5.00
C VAL A 42 -7.24 4.72 -6.50
N LYS A 43 -8.31 5.36 -6.90
CA LYS A 43 -8.55 5.69 -8.30
C LYS A 43 -9.16 7.08 -8.36
N ASN A 44 -8.54 7.97 -9.14
CA ASN A 44 -8.99 9.36 -9.28
C ASN A 44 -9.11 10.05 -7.91
N ASP A 45 -8.10 9.85 -7.06
CA ASP A 45 -8.01 10.42 -5.71
C ASP A 45 -9.08 9.93 -4.75
N GLU A 46 -9.81 8.88 -5.10
CA GLU A 46 -10.84 8.32 -4.24
C GLU A 46 -10.53 6.88 -3.88
N LEU A 47 -10.98 6.46 -2.70
CA LEU A 47 -10.82 5.07 -2.27
C LEU A 47 -11.57 4.15 -3.23
N LEU A 48 -10.86 3.17 -3.76
CA LEU A 48 -11.47 2.15 -4.59
C LEU A 48 -11.88 0.99 -3.69
N ALA A 49 -13.18 0.87 -3.45
CA ALA A 49 -13.72 -0.15 -2.56
C ALA A 49 -15.12 -0.51 -3.04
N LYS A 50 -15.27 -1.73 -3.54
CA LYS A 50 -16.54 -2.17 -4.12
C LYS A 50 -17.63 -2.45 -3.09
N HIS A 51 -17.21 -2.82 -1.90
CA HIS A 51 -18.14 -3.26 -0.85
C HIS A 51 -18.17 -2.40 0.40
N LEU A 52 -17.32 -1.36 0.44
CA LEU A 52 -17.25 -0.48 1.61
C LEU A 52 -17.88 0.87 1.26
N ASP A 53 -18.69 1.37 2.17
CA ASP A 53 -19.30 2.68 2.01
C ASP A 53 -18.51 3.69 2.82
N LEU A 54 -17.26 3.92 2.42
CA LEU A 54 -16.32 4.78 3.13
C LEU A 54 -15.53 5.61 2.12
N ASN A 55 -15.19 6.82 2.51
CA ASN A 55 -14.24 7.59 1.72
C ASN A 55 -12.83 7.35 2.23
N LEU A 56 -11.85 7.90 1.53
CA LEU A 56 -10.44 7.70 1.87
C LEU A 56 -10.11 8.20 3.27
N SER A 57 -10.64 9.36 3.63
CA SER A 57 -10.40 9.96 4.93
C SER A 57 -10.94 9.09 6.07
N GLU A 58 -12.14 8.54 5.87
CA GLU A 58 -12.74 7.65 6.85
C GLU A 58 -11.95 6.36 7.00
N PHE A 59 -11.49 5.80 5.88
CA PHE A 59 -10.70 4.59 5.93
C PHE A 59 -9.36 4.83 6.62
N LYS A 60 -8.77 5.99 6.40
CA LYS A 60 -7.52 6.35 7.05
C LYS A 60 -7.65 6.36 8.57
N GLU A 61 -8.78 6.84 9.08
CA GLU A 61 -9.02 6.82 10.53
C GLU A 61 -9.09 5.39 11.07
N ILE A 62 -9.68 4.49 10.31
CA ILE A 62 -9.71 3.08 10.69
C ILE A 62 -8.30 2.49 10.70
N LEU A 63 -7.47 2.86 9.73
CA LEU A 63 -6.08 2.43 9.69
C LEU A 63 -5.32 2.89 10.93
N LYS A 64 -5.55 4.11 11.38
CA LYS A 64 -4.91 4.61 12.58
C LYS A 64 -5.32 3.83 13.82
N GLU A 65 -6.60 3.44 13.86
CA GLU A 65 -7.11 2.65 14.97
C GLU A 65 -6.50 1.25 14.99
N LEU A 66 -6.44 0.60 13.84
CA LEU A 66 -5.91 -0.76 13.74
C LEU A 66 -4.38 -0.81 13.84
N ASP A 67 -3.73 0.26 13.47
CA ASP A 67 -2.28 0.41 13.55
C ASP A 67 -1.51 -0.74 12.88
N PRO A 68 -1.72 -0.96 11.58
CA PRO A 68 -0.98 -2.00 10.86
C PRO A 68 0.50 -1.64 10.75
N ASN A 69 1.33 -2.65 10.53
CA ASN A 69 2.76 -2.40 10.35
C ASN A 69 3.07 -1.92 8.93
N ASP A 70 2.36 -2.42 7.94
CA ASP A 70 2.62 -2.10 6.53
C ASP A 70 1.34 -1.72 5.80
N ILE A 71 1.41 -0.65 5.02
CA ILE A 71 0.30 -0.16 4.21
C ILE A 71 0.80 0.09 2.80
N ILE A 72 0.26 -0.64 1.83
CA ILE A 72 0.54 -0.37 0.43
C ILE A 72 -0.38 0.75 -0.03
N LEU A 73 0.18 1.75 -0.68
CA LEU A 73 -0.58 2.85 -1.25
C LEU A 73 -0.47 2.73 -2.76
N LEU A 74 -1.56 2.35 -3.40
CA LEU A 74 -1.58 2.07 -4.83
C LEU A 74 -2.59 2.96 -5.55
N ASP A 75 -2.11 3.83 -6.41
CA ASP A 75 -2.98 4.64 -7.27
C ASP A 75 -3.14 3.91 -8.59
N ILE A 76 -4.30 3.31 -8.77
CA ILE A 76 -4.59 2.48 -9.95
C ILE A 76 -4.76 3.32 -11.21
N SER A 77 -5.21 4.55 -11.06
CA SER A 77 -5.45 5.41 -12.23
C SER A 77 -4.16 5.75 -12.97
N GLY A 78 -3.07 5.88 -12.26
CA GLY A 78 -1.81 6.26 -12.86
C GLY A 78 -1.85 7.64 -13.52
N VAL A 79 -2.91 8.38 -13.29
CA VAL A 79 -3.14 9.63 -13.99
C VAL A 79 -2.23 10.73 -13.47
N GLY A 80 -1.65 11.47 -14.43
CA GLY A 80 -0.97 12.70 -14.12
C GLY A 80 0.33 12.55 -13.38
N THR A 81 0.88 11.34 -13.35
CA THR A 81 2.12 11.17 -12.61
C THR A 81 3.24 10.73 -13.54
N GLU A 82 4.05 11.66 -13.95
CA GLU A 82 5.26 11.36 -14.69
C GLU A 82 6.22 10.54 -13.83
N LYS A 83 6.05 10.64 -12.52
CA LYS A 83 6.91 10.01 -11.54
C LYS A 83 6.47 8.62 -11.14
N GLY A 84 5.27 8.21 -11.56
CA GLY A 84 4.73 6.91 -11.21
C GLY A 84 4.12 6.84 -9.81
N TYR A 85 3.99 7.97 -9.13
CA TYR A 85 3.31 8.03 -7.84
C TYR A 85 2.59 9.37 -7.70
N ASN A 86 1.61 9.40 -6.81
CA ASN A 86 0.75 10.56 -6.61
C ASN A 86 1.18 11.31 -5.34
N LYS A 87 1.84 12.45 -5.51
CA LYS A 87 2.35 13.21 -4.38
C LYS A 87 1.25 13.74 -3.48
N LYS A 88 0.12 14.14 -4.05
CA LYS A 88 -1.02 14.61 -3.28
C LYS A 88 -1.52 13.53 -2.33
N LEU A 89 -1.61 12.31 -2.84
CA LEU A 89 -2.04 11.17 -2.04
C LEU A 89 -1.01 10.87 -0.94
N LEU A 90 0.26 10.95 -1.28
CA LEU A 90 1.32 10.75 -0.31
C LEU A 90 1.23 11.77 0.82
N ASP A 91 0.96 13.03 0.48
CA ASP A 91 0.82 14.08 1.48
C ASP A 91 -0.36 13.82 2.41
N GLU A 92 -1.45 13.25 1.90
CA GLU A 92 -2.59 12.90 2.73
C GLU A 92 -2.27 11.82 3.75
N PHE A 93 -1.26 10.99 3.46
CA PHE A 93 -0.85 9.92 4.36
C PHE A 93 0.44 10.24 5.11
N GLU A 94 0.80 11.52 5.20
CA GLU A 94 2.05 11.94 5.84
C GLU A 94 2.19 11.40 7.27
N ASP A 95 1.11 11.37 8.03
CA ASP A 95 1.12 10.90 9.40
C ASP A 95 1.28 9.38 9.53
N LEU A 96 1.18 8.66 8.42
CA LEU A 96 1.39 7.21 8.38
C LEU A 96 2.60 6.84 7.53
N LYS A 97 3.40 7.83 7.18
CA LYS A 97 4.50 7.70 6.22
C LYS A 97 5.44 6.53 6.50
N GLU A 98 5.77 6.28 7.75
CA GLU A 98 6.71 5.21 8.10
C GLU A 98 6.17 3.82 7.80
N LYS A 99 4.86 3.70 7.65
CA LYS A 99 4.21 2.43 7.38
C LYS A 99 3.97 2.21 5.89
N LEU A 100 4.21 3.22 5.08
CA LEU A 100 3.82 3.17 3.67
C LEU A 100 4.77 2.37 2.79
N ILE A 101 4.17 1.63 1.87
CA ILE A 101 4.86 0.99 0.77
C ILE A 101 4.24 1.60 -0.48
N ILE A 102 5.01 2.36 -1.22
CA ILE A 102 4.48 3.02 -2.43
C ILE A 102 4.59 2.05 -3.60
N ALA A 103 3.48 1.82 -4.27
CA ALA A 103 3.43 0.87 -5.37
C ALA A 103 3.05 1.57 -6.68
N GLY A 104 3.66 1.13 -7.78
CA GLY A 104 3.35 1.68 -9.09
C GLY A 104 4.50 1.52 -10.06
N GLY A 105 4.39 2.19 -11.21
CA GLY A 105 5.42 2.19 -12.24
C GLY A 105 6.47 3.24 -11.95
N LEU A 106 7.26 3.01 -10.94
CA LEU A 106 8.26 3.96 -10.49
C LEU A 106 9.53 3.90 -11.34
N ASN A 107 10.16 5.05 -11.56
CA ASN A 107 11.44 5.13 -12.24
C ASN A 107 12.54 5.55 -11.24
N LYS A 108 13.77 5.68 -11.73
CA LYS A 108 14.88 6.03 -10.85
C LYS A 108 14.71 7.37 -10.16
N ASP A 109 14.20 8.35 -10.88
CA ASP A 109 13.99 9.68 -10.31
C ASP A 109 12.92 9.63 -9.23
N SER A 110 11.88 8.82 -9.44
CA SER A 110 10.83 8.62 -8.42
C SER A 110 11.43 8.03 -7.15
N LEU A 111 12.28 7.03 -7.30
CA LEU A 111 12.87 6.34 -6.16
C LEU A 111 13.73 7.29 -5.33
N VAL A 112 14.53 8.12 -5.99
CA VAL A 112 15.35 9.10 -5.30
C VAL A 112 14.50 10.10 -4.54
N GLU A 113 13.44 10.60 -5.18
CA GLU A 113 12.54 11.56 -4.54
C GLU A 113 11.81 10.94 -3.36
N LEU A 114 11.29 9.73 -3.53
CA LEU A 114 10.57 9.06 -2.44
C LEU A 114 11.49 8.83 -1.24
N GLU A 115 12.72 8.44 -1.48
CA GLU A 115 13.68 8.27 -0.41
C GLU A 115 13.90 9.58 0.34
N SER A 116 14.01 10.68 -0.39
CA SER A 116 14.22 11.99 0.22
C SER A 116 13.01 12.43 1.03
N LEU A 117 11.81 11.93 0.69
CA LEU A 117 10.58 12.22 1.41
C LEU A 117 10.38 11.32 2.63
N GLY A 118 11.27 10.37 2.86
CA GLY A 118 11.19 9.49 4.02
C GLY A 118 10.50 8.16 3.77
N ILE A 119 10.20 7.84 2.52
CA ILE A 119 9.62 6.55 2.18
C ILE A 119 10.73 5.51 2.11
N LYS A 120 10.53 4.41 2.80
CA LYS A 120 11.56 3.36 2.91
C LYS A 120 11.28 2.12 2.10
N LYS A 121 10.04 1.93 1.66
CA LYS A 121 9.63 0.72 0.95
C LYS A 121 8.84 1.05 -0.30
N VAL A 122 9.12 0.35 -1.37
CA VAL A 122 8.40 0.50 -2.64
C VAL A 122 8.15 -0.86 -3.26
N LEU A 123 7.09 -0.96 -4.07
CA LEU A 123 6.80 -2.12 -4.89
C LEU A 123 6.81 -1.66 -6.32
N ILE A 124 7.65 -2.28 -7.14
CA ILE A 124 7.79 -1.91 -8.53
C ILE A 124 7.20 -3.01 -9.39
N GLY A 125 6.12 -2.69 -10.10
CA GLY A 125 5.44 -3.66 -10.93
C GLY A 125 5.75 -3.52 -12.39
N THR A 126 5.34 -2.41 -12.97
CA THR A 126 5.45 -2.20 -14.41
C THR A 126 6.88 -2.22 -14.92
N SER A 127 7.80 -1.69 -14.15
CA SER A 127 9.20 -1.63 -14.55
C SER A 127 9.84 -3.00 -14.73
N LEU A 128 9.28 -4.02 -14.09
CA LEU A 128 9.80 -5.37 -14.24
C LEU A 128 9.63 -5.88 -15.67
N HIS A 129 8.54 -5.48 -16.32
CA HIS A 129 8.28 -5.93 -17.68
C HIS A 129 9.20 -5.28 -18.69
N SER A 130 9.62 -4.06 -18.42
CA SER A 130 10.51 -3.34 -19.31
C SER A 130 11.99 -3.67 -19.04
N GLY A 131 12.27 -4.26 -17.91
CA GLY A 131 13.64 -4.57 -17.52
C GLY A 131 14.42 -3.38 -17.02
N GLU A 132 13.75 -2.27 -16.77
CA GLU A 132 14.44 -1.06 -16.30
C GLU A 132 14.92 -1.16 -14.86
N VAL A 133 14.21 -1.93 -14.06
CA VAL A 133 14.53 -2.10 -12.66
C VAL A 133 14.58 -3.57 -12.33
N ASN A 134 15.60 -3.96 -11.60
CA ASN A 134 15.75 -5.34 -11.16
C ASN A 134 15.53 -5.38 -9.66
N LEU A 135 14.57 -6.18 -9.22
CA LEU A 135 14.24 -6.26 -7.80
C LEU A 135 15.38 -6.81 -6.95
N LEU A 136 16.30 -7.53 -7.58
CA LEU A 136 17.43 -8.10 -6.84
C LEU A 136 18.55 -7.10 -6.62
N ASP A 137 18.47 -5.99 -7.30
CA ASP A 137 19.43 -4.92 -7.13
C ASP A 137 19.08 -4.07 -5.92
#